data_2853c9724557b7f55af9793ad210a069
#
_entry.id   2853c9724557b7f55af9793ad210a069
#
_cell.length_a   1.000
_cell.length_b   1.000
_cell.length_c   1.000
_cell.angle_alpha   90.00
_cell.angle_beta   90.00
_cell.angle_gamma   90.00
#
_symmetry.space_group_name_H-M   'P 1'
#
loop_
_entity.id
_entity.type
_entity.pdbx_description
1 polymer ?
#
loop_
_entity_poly.entity_id
_entity_poly.type
_entity_poly.pdbx_seq_one_letter_code
_entity_poly.pdbx_strand_id
1 'polypeptide(L)'
;TPGATSIADLAKFLGVEAKQTAKAVFYMATAKGQRSGVPVFAVVRGDLEVNEIKLTNALGGGEIRPMVDAEVTEYGLVAGYASPIGVRAGVRVIADTSVAESPNLVAGANRVGWHLRNVNLGRDWQAEVVADIATAQVGHRCAQCGQGTLGSTRGIEMGHVFRLQYVYTTSMHVSVQDAQGAQ
;
A
#
# COMPACT_ATOMS: atom_id res chain seq x y z
N THR A 1 -2.20 23.52 -11.00
CA THR A 1 -3.35 22.83 -10.36
C THR A 1 -3.65 23.38 -8.95
N PRO A 2 -3.85 24.71 -8.79
CA PRO A 2 -4.14 25.31 -7.48
C PRO A 2 -5.43 24.71 -6.89
N GLY A 3 -5.40 24.35 -5.59
CA GLY A 3 -6.56 23.84 -4.87
C GLY A 3 -6.95 22.38 -5.17
N ALA A 4 -6.32 21.73 -6.15
CA ALA A 4 -6.60 20.33 -6.47
C ALA A 4 -5.77 19.40 -5.55
N THR A 5 -6.27 19.16 -4.34
CA THR A 5 -5.60 18.33 -3.32
C THR A 5 -6.14 16.90 -3.27
N SER A 6 -7.33 16.67 -3.81
CA SER A 6 -7.91 15.33 -3.95
C SER A 6 -7.74 14.79 -5.38
N ILE A 7 -7.77 13.47 -5.52
CA ILE A 7 -7.75 12.81 -6.84
C ILE A 7 -8.95 13.24 -7.69
N ALA A 8 -10.12 13.41 -7.08
CA ALA A 8 -11.33 13.84 -7.80
C ALA A 8 -11.18 15.27 -8.35
N ASP A 9 -10.66 16.21 -7.55
CA ASP A 9 -10.43 17.58 -7.98
C ASP A 9 -9.34 17.66 -9.07
N LEU A 10 -8.27 16.88 -8.91
CA LEU A 10 -7.19 16.79 -9.88
C LEU A 10 -7.68 16.25 -11.22
N ALA A 11 -8.43 15.14 -11.19
CA ALA A 11 -9.01 14.51 -12.38
C ALA A 11 -9.94 15.48 -13.12
N LYS A 12 -10.82 16.16 -12.38
CA LYS A 12 -11.72 17.18 -12.92
C LYS A 12 -10.97 18.37 -13.52
N PHE A 13 -9.96 18.88 -12.81
CA PHE A 13 -9.16 20.03 -13.26
C PHE A 13 -8.40 19.75 -14.55
N LEU A 14 -7.85 18.54 -14.68
CA LEU A 14 -7.04 18.15 -15.84
C LEU A 14 -7.83 17.49 -16.97
N GLY A 15 -9.13 17.16 -16.77
CA GLY A 15 -9.94 16.42 -17.74
C GLY A 15 -9.44 14.99 -17.96
N VAL A 16 -8.95 14.33 -16.91
CA VAL A 16 -8.44 12.94 -16.96
C VAL A 16 -9.27 12.04 -16.02
N GLU A 17 -9.17 10.74 -16.20
CA GLU A 17 -9.79 9.78 -15.29
C GLU A 17 -8.91 9.56 -14.05
N ALA A 18 -9.51 9.20 -12.91
CA ALA A 18 -8.80 8.90 -11.67
C ALA A 18 -7.71 7.83 -11.87
N LYS A 19 -7.96 6.82 -12.71
CA LYS A 19 -6.99 5.77 -13.04
C LYS A 19 -5.73 6.28 -13.77
N GLN A 20 -5.74 7.50 -14.30
CA GLN A 20 -4.60 8.15 -14.92
C GLN A 20 -3.76 8.97 -13.94
N THR A 21 -4.08 8.88 -12.65
CA THR A 21 -3.37 9.58 -11.58
C THR A 21 -2.70 8.59 -10.62
N ALA A 22 -1.66 9.04 -9.93
CA ALA A 22 -1.02 8.33 -8.84
C ALA A 22 -1.40 8.98 -7.50
N LYS A 23 -1.83 8.17 -6.54
CA LYS A 23 -2.21 8.58 -5.20
C LYS A 23 -1.13 8.21 -4.21
N ALA A 24 -0.68 9.17 -3.44
CA ALA A 24 0.30 8.99 -2.37
C ALA A 24 -0.39 8.91 -1.00
N VAL A 25 0.01 7.95 -0.18
CA VAL A 25 -0.46 7.80 1.20
C VAL A 25 0.77 7.58 2.11
N PHE A 26 0.78 8.21 3.27
CA PHE A 26 1.94 8.25 4.17
C PHE A 26 1.68 7.47 5.45
N TYR A 27 2.62 6.60 5.79
CA TYR A 27 2.57 5.79 6.99
C TYR A 27 3.88 5.85 7.76
N MET A 28 3.79 5.64 9.07
CA MET A 28 4.92 5.22 9.90
C MET A 28 4.84 3.73 10.11
N ALA A 29 5.87 3.00 9.73
CA ALA A 29 5.97 1.55 9.91
C ALA A 29 6.96 1.21 11.02
N THR A 30 6.56 0.36 11.96
CA THR A 30 7.42 -0.12 13.03
C THR A 30 7.59 -1.63 12.87
N ALA A 31 8.82 -2.08 12.63
CA ALA A 31 9.11 -3.49 12.49
C ALA A 31 8.94 -4.21 13.82
N LYS A 32 8.58 -5.50 13.77
CA LYS A 32 8.38 -6.32 14.97
C LYS A 32 9.61 -6.29 15.88
N GLY A 33 9.39 -5.88 17.14
CA GLY A 33 10.46 -5.77 18.15
C GLY A 33 11.28 -4.47 18.09
N GLN A 34 10.99 -3.54 17.19
CA GLN A 34 11.61 -2.21 17.15
C GLN A 34 10.72 -1.18 17.86
N ARG A 35 11.35 -0.09 18.34
CA ARG A 35 10.65 1.02 19.01
C ARG A 35 10.53 2.26 18.11
N SER A 36 11.39 2.38 17.11
CA SER A 36 11.38 3.51 16.18
C SER A 36 10.67 3.14 14.89
N GLY A 37 9.78 4.02 14.44
CA GLY A 37 9.10 3.89 13.15
C GLY A 37 9.99 4.38 12.00
N VAL A 38 9.74 3.85 10.81
CA VAL A 38 10.36 4.26 9.54
C VAL A 38 9.27 4.85 8.66
N PRO A 39 9.49 6.01 8.03
CA PRO A 39 8.52 6.62 7.13
C PRO A 39 8.32 5.78 5.88
N VAL A 40 7.07 5.59 5.49
CA VAL A 40 6.65 4.85 4.30
C VAL A 40 5.80 5.73 3.40
N PHE A 41 6.19 5.81 2.16
CA PHE A 41 5.47 6.48 1.08
C PHE A 41 4.84 5.40 0.19
N ALA A 42 3.55 5.13 0.37
CA ALA A 42 2.80 4.18 -0.44
C ALA A 42 2.19 4.88 -1.65
N VAL A 43 2.35 4.30 -2.84
CA VAL A 43 1.80 4.81 -4.10
C VAL A 43 0.86 3.77 -4.69
N VAL A 44 -0.38 4.16 -4.89
CA VAL A 44 -1.39 3.37 -5.61
C VAL A 44 -1.93 4.16 -6.79
N ARG A 45 -2.57 3.50 -7.73
CA ARG A 45 -3.31 4.18 -8.80
C ARG A 45 -4.45 5.00 -8.19
N GLY A 46 -4.76 6.16 -8.72
CA GLY A 46 -5.65 7.13 -8.08
C GLY A 46 -7.09 6.69 -7.88
N ASP A 47 -7.56 5.69 -8.61
CA ASP A 47 -8.88 5.07 -8.43
C ASP A 47 -8.90 3.99 -7.34
N LEU A 48 -7.76 3.67 -6.72
CA LEU A 48 -7.59 2.62 -5.72
C LEU A 48 -7.33 3.20 -4.32
N GLU A 49 -7.53 2.35 -3.31
CA GLU A 49 -7.22 2.64 -1.90
C GLU A 49 -6.18 1.65 -1.37
N VAL A 50 -5.30 2.13 -0.49
CA VAL A 50 -4.30 1.26 0.16
C VAL A 50 -5.01 0.30 1.12
N ASN A 51 -4.62 -0.97 1.07
CA ASN A 51 -4.96 -1.96 2.08
C ASN A 51 -3.80 -2.07 3.08
N GLU A 52 -4.02 -1.63 4.30
CA GLU A 52 -2.99 -1.58 5.34
C GLU A 52 -2.42 -2.95 5.70
N ILE A 53 -3.23 -4.02 5.64
CA ILE A 53 -2.77 -5.39 5.91
C ILE A 53 -1.82 -5.85 4.81
N LYS A 54 -2.18 -5.63 3.55
CA LYS A 54 -1.31 -5.96 2.41
C LYS A 54 -0.02 -5.15 2.46
N LEU A 55 -0.10 -3.84 2.76
CA LEU A 55 1.07 -2.98 2.92
C LEU A 55 1.97 -3.47 4.05
N THR A 56 1.42 -3.81 5.21
CA THR A 56 2.17 -4.37 6.34
C THR A 56 2.89 -5.66 5.95
N ASN A 57 2.22 -6.55 5.21
CA ASN A 57 2.82 -7.79 4.71
C ASN A 57 3.96 -7.51 3.71
N ALA A 58 3.76 -6.55 2.79
CA ALA A 58 4.80 -6.14 1.84
C ALA A 58 6.03 -5.53 2.52
N LEU A 59 5.85 -4.93 3.69
CA LEU A 59 6.93 -4.39 4.53
C LEU A 59 7.67 -5.45 5.37
N GLY A 60 7.22 -6.70 5.35
CA GLY A 60 7.79 -7.79 6.15
C GLY A 60 7.13 -7.98 7.51
N GLY A 61 5.96 -7.41 7.73
CA GLY A 61 5.21 -7.45 9.00
C GLY A 61 5.54 -6.28 9.93
N GLY A 62 4.91 -6.28 11.12
CA GLY A 62 5.03 -5.20 12.09
C GLY A 62 3.72 -4.42 12.21
N GLU A 63 3.83 -3.16 12.60
CA GLU A 63 2.70 -2.24 12.76
C GLU A 63 2.86 -1.05 11.82
N ILE A 64 1.75 -0.57 11.26
CA ILE A 64 1.72 0.68 10.51
C ILE A 64 0.64 1.60 11.07
N ARG A 65 0.85 2.88 10.95
CA ARG A 65 -0.15 3.91 11.23
C ARG A 65 -0.01 5.05 10.22
N PRO A 66 -1.09 5.78 9.91
CA PRO A 66 -0.99 7.02 9.14
C PRO A 66 -0.03 8.00 9.80
N MET A 67 0.72 8.76 8.99
CA MET A 67 1.51 9.89 9.49
C MET A 67 0.60 11.02 9.96
N VAL A 68 1.03 11.72 11.01
CA VAL A 68 0.43 13.00 11.38
C VAL A 68 1.08 14.14 10.59
N ASP A 69 0.41 15.29 10.48
CA ASP A 69 0.86 16.43 9.66
C ASP A 69 2.28 16.91 9.98
N ALA A 70 2.67 16.87 11.27
CA ALA A 70 4.01 17.21 11.70
C ALA A 70 5.08 16.29 11.08
N GLU A 71 4.83 14.98 11.06
CA GLU A 71 5.73 13.99 10.45
C GLU A 71 5.78 14.17 8.94
N VAL A 72 4.64 14.38 8.28
CA VAL A 72 4.59 14.66 6.84
C VAL A 72 5.49 15.85 6.49
N THR A 73 5.42 16.91 7.27
CA THR A 73 6.25 18.11 7.10
C THR A 73 7.73 17.83 7.39
N GLU A 74 8.04 17.11 8.47
CA GLU A 74 9.40 16.74 8.87
C GLU A 74 10.13 15.97 7.75
N TYR A 75 9.44 15.03 7.11
CA TYR A 75 10.01 14.27 5.99
C TYR A 75 9.96 15.01 4.65
N GLY A 76 9.48 16.28 4.64
CA GLY A 76 9.43 17.13 3.45
C GLY A 76 8.41 16.67 2.41
N LEU A 77 7.40 15.95 2.85
CA LEU A 77 6.27 15.54 2.03
C LEU A 77 5.22 16.64 1.98
N VAL A 78 4.47 16.73 0.89
CA VAL A 78 3.46 17.79 0.71
C VAL A 78 2.11 17.13 0.51
N ALA A 79 1.28 17.10 1.55
CA ALA A 79 -0.05 16.50 1.49
C ALA A 79 -0.86 17.10 0.33
N GLY A 80 -1.52 16.24 -0.45
CA GLY A 80 -2.28 16.61 -1.64
C GLY A 80 -1.44 16.92 -2.89
N TYR A 81 -0.11 17.07 -2.76
CA TYR A 81 0.81 17.36 -3.87
C TYR A 81 2.07 16.51 -3.86
N ALA A 82 2.07 15.43 -3.11
CA ALA A 82 3.26 14.59 -2.94
C ALA A 82 3.59 13.79 -4.20
N SER A 83 4.88 13.65 -4.44
CA SER A 83 5.45 12.88 -5.53
C SER A 83 6.42 11.84 -4.99
N PRO A 84 6.49 10.64 -5.58
CA PRO A 84 7.57 9.71 -5.29
C PRO A 84 8.92 10.17 -5.87
N ILE A 85 8.92 11.17 -6.77
CA ILE A 85 10.12 11.76 -7.34
C ILE A 85 10.76 12.69 -6.31
N GLY A 86 12.04 12.45 -6.01
CA GLY A 86 12.79 13.30 -5.09
C GLY A 86 12.44 13.13 -3.61
N VAL A 87 11.85 12.00 -3.24
CA VAL A 87 11.63 11.64 -1.83
C VAL A 87 12.96 11.54 -1.10
N ARG A 88 13.03 12.07 0.13
CA ARG A 88 14.26 12.10 0.94
C ARG A 88 14.74 10.69 1.27
N ALA A 89 16.06 10.56 1.40
CA ALA A 89 16.68 9.34 1.92
C ALA A 89 16.10 8.96 3.29
N GLY A 90 15.89 7.68 3.52
CA GLY A 90 15.28 7.15 4.73
C GLY A 90 13.76 6.98 4.67
N VAL A 91 13.08 7.51 3.65
CA VAL A 91 11.66 7.21 3.38
C VAL A 91 11.60 5.99 2.46
N ARG A 92 10.91 4.94 2.90
CA ARG A 92 10.69 3.74 2.09
C ARG A 92 9.55 3.98 1.09
N VAL A 93 9.80 3.77 -0.18
CA VAL A 93 8.80 3.96 -1.24
C VAL A 93 8.27 2.61 -1.70
N ILE A 94 6.98 2.38 -1.52
CA ILE A 94 6.28 1.15 -1.89
C ILE A 94 5.28 1.49 -2.99
N ALA A 95 5.31 0.75 -4.09
CA ALA A 95 4.37 0.93 -5.19
C ALA A 95 3.41 -0.25 -5.31
N ASP A 96 2.16 0.05 -5.60
CA ASP A 96 1.19 -0.95 -6.01
C ASP A 96 1.49 -1.47 -7.43
N THR A 97 1.18 -2.73 -7.71
CA THR A 97 1.34 -3.32 -9.05
C THR A 97 0.60 -2.55 -10.13
N SER A 98 -0.56 -1.96 -9.79
CA SER A 98 -1.34 -1.12 -10.71
C SER A 98 -0.57 0.12 -11.19
N VAL A 99 0.34 0.66 -10.37
CA VAL A 99 1.20 1.80 -10.75
C VAL A 99 2.25 1.36 -11.75
N ALA A 100 2.85 0.18 -11.55
CA ALA A 100 3.84 -0.39 -12.47
C ALA A 100 3.25 -0.70 -13.86
N GLU A 101 1.98 -1.10 -13.88
CA GLU A 101 1.23 -1.42 -15.11
C GLU A 101 0.61 -0.19 -15.79
N SER A 102 0.64 0.98 -15.15
CA SER A 102 0.00 2.20 -15.68
C SER A 102 1.04 3.23 -16.11
N PRO A 103 1.25 3.41 -17.42
CA PRO A 103 2.18 4.42 -17.91
C PRO A 103 1.57 5.84 -17.81
N ASN A 104 2.47 6.83 -17.77
CA ASN A 104 2.15 8.25 -17.96
C ASN A 104 1.16 8.82 -16.93
N LEU A 105 1.28 8.40 -15.68
CA LEU A 105 0.44 8.88 -14.59
C LEU A 105 0.65 10.37 -14.31
N VAL A 106 -0.36 10.99 -13.74
CA VAL A 106 -0.27 12.31 -13.10
C VAL A 106 0.03 12.10 -11.63
N ALA A 107 1.09 12.70 -11.11
CA ALA A 107 1.48 12.65 -9.71
C ALA A 107 1.70 14.06 -9.13
N GLY A 108 1.78 14.18 -7.83
CA GLY A 108 2.19 15.44 -7.20
C GLY A 108 3.59 15.88 -7.64
N ALA A 109 3.95 17.12 -7.34
CA ALA A 109 5.26 17.70 -7.68
C ALA A 109 6.09 18.08 -6.43
N ASN A 110 5.70 17.61 -5.24
CA ASN A 110 6.24 18.03 -3.94
C ASN A 110 6.22 19.55 -3.75
N ARG A 111 5.29 20.22 -4.41
CA ARG A 111 5.09 21.68 -4.37
C ARG A 111 3.61 21.99 -4.42
N VAL A 112 3.15 22.79 -3.47
CA VAL A 112 1.74 23.23 -3.39
C VAL A 112 1.29 23.85 -4.72
N GLY A 113 0.15 23.40 -5.22
CA GLY A 113 -0.45 23.89 -6.47
C GLY A 113 0.14 23.29 -7.75
N TRP A 114 1.07 22.30 -7.65
CA TRP A 114 1.73 21.72 -8.81
C TRP A 114 1.59 20.20 -8.86
N HIS A 115 1.39 19.70 -10.08
CA HIS A 115 1.44 18.25 -10.39
C HIS A 115 2.32 18.02 -11.62
N LEU A 116 2.91 16.84 -11.68
CA LEU A 116 3.70 16.34 -12.81
C LEU A 116 2.80 15.47 -13.68
N ARG A 117 2.98 15.56 -14.99
CA ARG A 117 2.36 14.66 -15.98
C ARG A 117 3.40 13.68 -16.53
N ASN A 118 2.93 12.57 -17.08
CA ASN A 118 3.80 11.60 -17.75
C ASN A 118 4.84 11.00 -16.78
N VAL A 119 4.43 10.73 -15.53
CA VAL A 119 5.27 10.11 -14.51
C VAL A 119 5.23 8.60 -14.64
N ASN A 120 6.39 7.97 -14.67
CA ASN A 120 6.52 6.52 -14.85
C ASN A 120 7.45 5.93 -13.77
N LEU A 121 7.01 4.83 -13.17
CA LEU A 121 7.86 3.99 -12.32
C LEU A 121 8.98 3.38 -13.18
N GLY A 122 10.18 3.31 -12.65
CA GLY A 122 11.37 2.77 -13.34
C GLY A 122 12.12 3.80 -14.20
N ARG A 123 11.43 4.80 -14.74
CA ARG A 123 12.06 5.90 -15.48
C ARG A 123 12.35 7.12 -14.62
N ASP A 124 11.35 7.60 -13.88
CA ASP A 124 11.41 8.88 -13.15
C ASP A 124 11.68 8.69 -11.66
N TRP A 125 11.33 7.54 -11.14
CA TRP A 125 11.52 7.16 -9.74
C TRP A 125 11.56 5.64 -9.59
N GLN A 126 12.03 5.17 -8.43
CA GLN A 126 12.12 3.76 -8.08
C GLN A 126 11.34 3.48 -6.81
N ALA A 127 10.70 2.33 -6.74
CA ALA A 127 10.13 1.79 -5.52
C ALA A 127 11.09 0.76 -4.90
N GLU A 128 11.15 0.72 -3.58
CA GLU A 128 11.88 -0.34 -2.86
C GLU A 128 11.18 -1.69 -3.04
N VAL A 129 9.84 -1.68 -3.02
CA VAL A 129 9.00 -2.85 -3.23
C VAL A 129 7.87 -2.50 -4.17
N VAL A 130 7.59 -3.38 -5.13
CA VAL A 130 6.38 -3.36 -5.96
C VAL A 130 5.56 -4.59 -5.59
N ALA A 131 4.36 -4.40 -5.05
CA ALA A 131 3.49 -5.47 -4.59
C ALA A 131 2.02 -5.07 -4.72
N ASP A 132 1.11 -6.05 -4.68
CA ASP A 132 -0.33 -5.77 -4.55
C ASP A 132 -0.61 -5.25 -3.13
N ILE A 133 -0.79 -3.93 -3.01
CA ILE A 133 -1.13 -3.23 -1.77
C ILE A 133 -2.50 -2.55 -1.85
N ALA A 134 -3.25 -2.72 -2.94
CA ALA A 134 -4.54 -2.08 -3.11
C ALA A 134 -5.69 -2.90 -2.50
N THR A 135 -6.72 -2.20 -2.03
CA THR A 135 -7.96 -2.79 -1.57
C THR A 135 -8.79 -3.27 -2.77
N ALA A 136 -9.26 -4.52 -2.71
CA ALA A 136 -10.20 -5.04 -3.69
C ALA A 136 -11.56 -4.34 -3.55
N GLN A 137 -12.17 -3.96 -4.67
CA GLN A 137 -13.44 -3.24 -4.71
C GLN A 137 -14.47 -3.98 -5.58
N VAL A 138 -15.75 -3.69 -5.34
CA VAL A 138 -16.84 -4.18 -6.18
C VAL A 138 -16.62 -3.74 -7.63
N GLY A 139 -16.83 -4.64 -8.57
CA GLY A 139 -16.59 -4.38 -9.99
C GLY A 139 -15.15 -4.64 -10.45
N HIS A 140 -14.19 -4.84 -9.55
CA HIS A 140 -12.86 -5.28 -9.95
C HIS A 140 -12.89 -6.68 -10.53
N ARG A 141 -12.00 -6.94 -11.48
CA ARG A 141 -11.84 -8.27 -12.08
C ARG A 141 -11.32 -9.26 -11.03
N CYS A 142 -11.86 -10.46 -11.04
CA CYS A 142 -11.38 -11.53 -10.16
C CYS A 142 -9.93 -11.89 -10.51
N ALA A 143 -9.01 -11.77 -9.54
CA ALA A 143 -7.60 -12.10 -9.75
C ALA A 143 -7.38 -13.60 -9.98
N GLN A 144 -8.26 -14.46 -9.47
CA GLN A 144 -8.11 -15.92 -9.59
C GLN A 144 -8.55 -16.46 -10.94
N CYS A 145 -9.70 -16.05 -11.47
CA CYS A 145 -10.19 -16.55 -12.76
C CYS A 145 -9.99 -15.58 -13.93
N GLY A 146 -9.67 -14.33 -13.67
CA GLY A 146 -9.41 -13.29 -14.67
C GLY A 146 -10.63 -12.86 -15.52
N GLN A 147 -11.80 -13.46 -15.32
CA GLN A 147 -13.00 -13.22 -16.15
C GLN A 147 -14.18 -12.65 -15.37
N GLY A 148 -14.43 -13.16 -14.15
CA GLY A 148 -15.51 -12.67 -13.30
C GLY A 148 -15.19 -11.32 -12.66
N THR A 149 -16.24 -10.62 -12.21
CA THR A 149 -16.14 -9.38 -11.43
C THR A 149 -16.46 -9.65 -9.96
N LEU A 150 -15.79 -8.92 -9.07
CA LEU A 150 -16.03 -8.99 -7.63
C LEU A 150 -17.37 -8.33 -7.30
N GLY A 151 -18.20 -9.05 -6.54
CA GLY A 151 -19.41 -8.53 -5.92
C GLY A 151 -19.20 -8.29 -4.43
N SER A 152 -20.15 -7.60 -3.79
CA SER A 152 -20.21 -7.46 -2.34
C SER A 152 -21.51 -8.05 -1.82
N THR A 153 -21.41 -8.83 -0.75
CA THR A 153 -22.58 -9.32 0.00
C THR A 153 -22.33 -9.12 1.49
N ARG A 154 -23.40 -8.89 2.23
CA ARG A 154 -23.34 -8.82 3.70
C ARG A 154 -23.71 -10.18 4.26
N GLY A 155 -22.96 -10.64 5.25
CA GLY A 155 -23.24 -11.86 6.01
C GLY A 155 -23.03 -11.63 7.49
N ILE A 156 -23.67 -12.50 8.30
CA ILE A 156 -23.40 -12.58 9.74
C ILE A 156 -22.35 -13.67 9.91
N GLU A 157 -21.28 -13.37 10.59
CA GLU A 157 -20.24 -14.35 10.89
C GLU A 157 -20.73 -15.29 11.98
N MET A 158 -20.88 -16.58 11.67
CA MET A 158 -21.39 -17.60 12.57
C MET A 158 -20.27 -18.34 13.29
N GLY A 159 -19.04 -18.25 12.83
CA GLY A 159 -17.88 -18.91 13.42
C GLY A 159 -16.67 -18.90 12.52
N HIS A 160 -15.52 -19.23 13.10
CA HIS A 160 -14.25 -19.36 12.41
C HIS A 160 -13.80 -20.82 12.37
N VAL A 161 -13.31 -21.25 11.22
CA VAL A 161 -12.63 -22.53 11.07
C VAL A 161 -11.24 -22.28 10.51
N PHE A 162 -10.21 -22.73 11.23
CA PHE A 162 -8.84 -22.57 10.77
C PHE A 162 -8.01 -23.82 11.11
N ARG A 163 -7.00 -24.06 10.29
CA ARG A 163 -6.11 -25.19 10.43
C ARG A 163 -4.95 -24.80 11.34
N LEU A 164 -4.89 -25.34 12.54
CA LEU A 164 -3.84 -25.04 13.53
C LEU A 164 -2.45 -25.54 13.12
N GLN A 165 -2.38 -26.67 12.39
CA GLN A 165 -1.13 -27.35 12.06
C GLN A 165 -0.22 -27.50 13.30
N TYR A 166 1.04 -27.04 13.20
CA TYR A 166 2.05 -27.16 14.25
C TYR A 166 2.33 -25.86 14.99
N VAL A 167 1.47 -24.83 14.86
CA VAL A 167 1.72 -23.47 15.42
C VAL A 167 2.00 -23.54 16.91
N TYR A 168 1.18 -24.24 17.67
CA TYR A 168 1.36 -24.34 19.13
C TYR A 168 2.44 -25.37 19.49
N THR A 169 2.44 -26.55 18.87
CA THR A 169 3.39 -27.60 19.20
C THR A 169 4.84 -27.19 18.93
N THR A 170 5.08 -26.47 17.84
CA THR A 170 6.41 -25.93 17.55
C THR A 170 6.83 -24.89 18.57
N SER A 171 5.93 -23.94 18.89
CA SER A 171 6.24 -22.86 19.86
C SER A 171 6.44 -23.37 21.28
N MET A 172 5.77 -24.46 21.64
CA MET A 172 5.87 -25.10 22.97
C MET A 172 6.92 -26.21 23.03
N HIS A 173 7.64 -26.47 21.94
CA HIS A 173 8.62 -27.55 21.81
C HIS A 173 8.04 -28.93 22.22
N VAL A 174 6.78 -29.17 21.83
CA VAL A 174 6.11 -30.44 22.16
C VAL A 174 6.70 -31.55 21.29
N SER A 175 7.21 -32.57 21.91
CA SER A 175 7.63 -33.81 21.27
C SER A 175 6.85 -34.99 21.84
N VAL A 176 6.68 -36.02 21.05
CA VAL A 176 6.06 -37.30 21.45
C VAL A 176 7.06 -38.41 21.22
N GLN A 177 7.10 -39.38 22.12
CA GLN A 177 7.87 -40.60 21.94
C GLN A 177 7.02 -41.64 21.17
N ASP A 178 7.60 -42.24 20.16
CA ASP A 178 6.97 -43.38 19.49
C ASP A 178 7.03 -44.68 20.31
N ALA A 179 6.45 -45.73 19.83
CA ALA A 179 6.46 -47.04 20.53
C ALA A 179 7.87 -47.64 20.66
N GLN A 180 8.85 -47.11 19.94
CA GLN A 180 10.26 -47.51 19.95
C GLN A 180 11.12 -46.59 20.80
N GLY A 181 10.55 -45.55 21.38
CA GLY A 181 11.22 -44.58 22.24
C GLY A 181 11.96 -43.47 21.51
N ALA A 182 11.78 -43.34 20.20
CA ALA A 182 12.33 -42.20 19.44
C ALA A 182 11.44 -40.95 19.61
N GLN A 183 12.09 -39.73 19.69
CA GLN A 183 11.42 -38.43 19.76
C GLN A 183 11.24 -37.83 18.38
#